data_b3eb00bd84bd66dee18936e1c45bf128
#
_entry.id   b3eb00bd84bd66dee18936e1c45bf128
#
_cell.length_a   1.000
_cell.length_b   1.000
_cell.length_c   1.000
_cell.angle_alpha   90.00
_cell.angle_beta   90.00
_cell.angle_gamma   90.00
#
_symmetry.space_group_name_H-M   'P 1'
#
loop_
_entity.id
_entity.type
_entity.pdbx_description
1 polymer ?
#
loop_
_entity_poly.entity_id
_entity_poly.type
_entity_poly.pdbx_seq_one_letter_code
_entity_poly.pdbx_strand_id
1 'polypeptide(L)'
;MTFANGDPTTHSPADSSGATPGNSADTPRERFDVRGFARTAQGSHREALRHAEFASEPLSADSIRSVRYLARLESGTMEQLRNLLVTATHKDARITAFLVTWAFEKFWIADALDAVLEANGQSKSHDAAEGSARRSHSESVERRGPIRRAIAGLIQGVPIIGVHVTTGLVDEWVTRAAYDRLDAASTSPALSSTIATIIAVKQRHVAFFDDEARRRLADDPRAVSLTRTSLERQAWPLGAVDRAGDDRSFFETSVFGDGDGRARAAGIGHRVAELPGMDSRIGDAITRKLCA
;
A
#
# COMPACT_ATOMS: atom_id res chain seq x y z
N MET A 1 44.86 74.68 -3.41
CA MET A 1 44.49 75.35 -4.70
C MET A 1 43.31 74.54 -5.22
N THR A 2 42.12 74.90 -4.93
CA THR A 2 41.31 75.86 -5.69
C THR A 2 40.48 75.10 -6.76
N PHE A 3 39.20 75.11 -6.48
CA PHE A 3 37.95 75.34 -7.25
C PHE A 3 37.49 74.23 -8.21
N ALA A 4 36.23 73.99 -8.46
CA ALA A 4 34.92 74.40 -7.93
C ALA A 4 33.88 73.72 -8.81
N ASN A 5 32.70 73.46 -8.24
CA ASN A 5 31.35 73.54 -8.78
C ASN A 5 30.92 72.91 -10.10
N GLY A 6 29.77 72.27 -10.01
CA GLY A 6 28.80 72.14 -11.06
C GLY A 6 27.76 71.09 -10.90
N ASP A 7 26.73 71.32 -10.03
CA ASP A 7 25.37 70.79 -10.20
C ASP A 7 24.54 71.74 -11.06
N PRO A 8 23.41 71.44 -11.68
CA PRO A 8 22.39 70.44 -11.48
C PRO A 8 21.74 69.87 -12.80
N THR A 9 20.88 68.88 -12.75
CA THR A 9 19.48 68.93 -13.17
C THR A 9 18.92 67.50 -13.45
N THR A 10 17.95 67.13 -12.64
CA THR A 10 16.67 66.43 -12.93
C THR A 10 16.49 65.79 -14.29
N HIS A 11 16.23 64.50 -14.27
CA HIS A 11 15.06 63.88 -14.94
C HIS A 11 14.84 62.42 -14.44
N SER A 12 13.70 62.20 -13.77
CA SER A 12 13.09 60.90 -13.61
C SER A 12 12.23 60.62 -14.84
N PRO A 13 12.23 59.41 -15.32
CA PRO A 13 10.95 58.78 -15.64
C PRO A 13 10.75 57.42 -14.95
N ALA A 14 9.54 57.25 -14.53
CA ALA A 14 8.99 56.00 -14.06
C ALA A 14 9.22 54.89 -15.07
N ASP A 15 9.72 53.77 -14.60
CA ASP A 15 9.68 52.54 -15.37
C ASP A 15 9.00 51.43 -14.58
N SER A 16 7.94 50.97 -15.22
CA SER A 16 7.06 49.88 -14.85
C SER A 16 7.82 48.55 -14.90
N SER A 17 8.29 48.04 -13.78
CA SER A 17 8.77 46.67 -13.73
C SER A 17 7.58 45.71 -13.64
N GLY A 18 7.22 45.18 -14.79
CA GLY A 18 6.39 43.98 -14.88
C GLY A 18 7.12 42.81 -14.23
N ALA A 19 6.74 42.49 -13.01
CA ALA A 19 7.12 41.21 -12.38
C ALA A 19 6.45 40.07 -13.17
N THR A 20 7.22 39.40 -14.00
CA THR A 20 6.85 38.10 -14.56
C THR A 20 6.66 37.13 -13.39
N PRO A 21 5.49 36.46 -13.24
CA PRO A 21 5.34 35.45 -12.22
C PRO A 21 6.35 34.32 -12.53
N GLY A 22 7.31 34.14 -11.64
CA GLY A 22 8.30 33.10 -11.73
C GLY A 22 7.59 31.76 -11.86
N ASN A 23 7.84 31.08 -12.96
CA ASN A 23 7.54 29.72 -13.20
C ASN A 23 8.17 28.91 -12.05
N SER A 24 7.38 28.44 -11.12
CA SER A 24 7.81 27.50 -10.09
C SER A 24 8.23 26.24 -10.84
N ALA A 25 9.50 26.16 -11.19
CA ALA A 25 10.08 24.96 -11.76
C ALA A 25 9.80 23.82 -10.78
N ASP A 26 8.92 22.92 -11.18
CA ASP A 26 8.60 21.68 -10.47
C ASP A 26 9.93 20.94 -10.28
N THR A 27 10.47 21.00 -9.04
CA THR A 27 11.73 20.31 -8.72
C THR A 27 11.47 18.82 -8.95
N PRO A 28 12.24 18.13 -9.81
CA PRO A 28 12.01 16.73 -10.09
C PRO A 28 11.96 15.95 -8.77
N ARG A 29 10.83 15.31 -8.48
CA ARG A 29 10.64 14.52 -7.27
C ARG A 29 11.74 13.46 -7.22
N GLU A 30 12.54 13.43 -6.16
CA GLU A 30 13.62 12.47 -6.01
C GLU A 30 13.06 11.05 -6.08
N ARG A 31 13.67 10.22 -6.92
CA ARG A 31 13.23 8.86 -7.17
C ARG A 31 13.53 7.98 -5.97
N PHE A 32 12.57 7.15 -5.54
CA PHE A 32 12.76 6.23 -4.43
C PHE A 32 14.03 5.37 -4.55
N ASP A 33 14.89 5.32 -3.50
CA ASP A 33 16.13 4.54 -3.50
C ASP A 33 15.85 3.05 -3.17
N VAL A 34 15.67 2.24 -4.21
CA VAL A 34 15.46 0.78 -4.07
C VAL A 34 16.68 0.08 -3.49
N ARG A 35 17.91 0.56 -3.77
CA ARG A 35 19.12 -0.06 -3.21
C ARG A 35 19.24 0.21 -1.72
N GLY A 36 18.96 1.43 -1.30
CA GLY A 36 18.87 1.81 0.11
C GLY A 36 17.79 1.00 0.83
N PHE A 37 16.61 0.88 0.23
CA PHE A 37 15.52 0.08 0.75
C PHE A 37 15.93 -1.39 0.98
N ALA A 38 16.55 -2.03 -0.01
CA ALA A 38 16.99 -3.42 0.10
C ALA A 38 18.08 -3.61 1.17
N ARG A 39 19.02 -2.65 1.31
CA ARG A 39 20.05 -2.71 2.35
C ARG A 39 19.52 -2.52 3.78
N THR A 40 18.40 -1.86 3.94
CA THR A 40 17.75 -1.57 5.22
C THR A 40 16.48 -2.38 5.42
N ALA A 41 16.34 -3.50 4.69
CA ALA A 41 15.20 -4.41 4.82
C ALA A 41 14.99 -4.85 6.27
N GLN A 42 13.74 -4.77 6.74
CA GLN A 42 13.41 -5.13 8.12
C GLN A 42 13.14 -6.63 8.21
N GLY A 43 13.86 -7.28 9.12
CA GLY A 43 13.70 -8.71 9.42
C GLY A 43 12.67 -8.97 10.51
N SER A 44 12.91 -9.99 11.33
CA SER A 44 12.01 -10.38 12.42
C SER A 44 11.76 -9.25 13.41
N HIS A 45 10.51 -9.10 13.81
CA HIS A 45 10.08 -8.15 14.84
C HIS A 45 9.81 -8.84 16.19
N ARG A 46 10.03 -10.15 16.32
CA ARG A 46 9.67 -10.94 17.51
C ARG A 46 10.37 -10.45 18.77
N GLU A 47 11.63 -10.05 18.70
CA GLU A 47 12.40 -9.54 19.84
C GLU A 47 11.89 -8.19 20.37
N ALA A 48 11.24 -7.41 19.51
CA ALA A 48 10.64 -6.13 19.90
C ALA A 48 9.25 -6.28 20.51
N LEU A 49 8.63 -7.48 20.45
CA LEU A 49 7.29 -7.74 20.98
C LEU A 49 7.30 -7.80 22.51
N ARG A 50 6.30 -7.18 23.13
CA ARG A 50 6.11 -7.16 24.57
C ARG A 50 5.30 -8.39 25.02
N HIS A 51 5.87 -9.59 24.85
CA HIS A 51 5.20 -10.87 25.13
C HIS A 51 4.58 -10.95 26.53
N ALA A 52 5.28 -10.46 27.56
CA ALA A 52 4.81 -10.48 28.94
C ALA A 52 3.55 -9.63 29.14
N GLU A 53 3.42 -8.51 28.44
CA GLU A 53 2.26 -7.63 28.53
C GLU A 53 1.02 -8.29 27.91
N PHE A 54 1.15 -8.99 26.77
CA PHE A 54 0.05 -9.76 26.17
C PHE A 54 -0.39 -10.92 27.07
N ALA A 55 0.53 -11.54 27.79
CA ALA A 55 0.18 -12.62 28.74
C ALA A 55 -0.56 -12.12 29.97
N SER A 56 -0.22 -10.90 30.47
CA SER A 56 -0.88 -10.29 31.63
C SER A 56 -2.21 -9.60 31.27
N GLU A 57 -2.31 -9.01 30.09
CA GLU A 57 -3.47 -8.30 29.58
C GLU A 57 -3.85 -8.83 28.20
N PRO A 58 -4.57 -9.97 28.13
CA PRO A 58 -4.94 -10.56 26.84
C PRO A 58 -5.85 -9.64 26.01
N LEU A 59 -5.66 -9.70 24.69
CA LEU A 59 -6.45 -8.94 23.74
C LEU A 59 -7.92 -9.39 23.71
N SER A 60 -8.83 -8.49 23.35
CA SER A 60 -10.24 -8.82 23.12
C SER A 60 -10.39 -9.81 21.94
N ALA A 61 -11.51 -10.54 21.93
CA ALA A 61 -11.81 -11.50 20.84
C ALA A 61 -11.82 -10.82 19.46
N ASP A 62 -12.34 -9.59 19.36
CA ASP A 62 -12.38 -8.82 18.11
C ASP A 62 -10.98 -8.37 17.67
N SER A 63 -10.13 -7.95 18.63
CA SER A 63 -8.72 -7.63 18.33
C SER A 63 -7.97 -8.88 17.85
N ILE A 64 -8.15 -10.02 18.50
CA ILE A 64 -7.59 -11.31 18.09
C ILE A 64 -8.05 -11.67 16.66
N ARG A 65 -9.33 -11.52 16.37
CA ARG A 65 -9.89 -11.80 15.04
C ARG A 65 -9.29 -10.88 13.98
N SER A 66 -9.15 -9.59 14.27
CA SER A 66 -8.53 -8.60 13.38
C SER A 66 -7.05 -8.91 13.13
N VAL A 67 -6.27 -9.20 14.19
CA VAL A 67 -4.86 -9.61 14.10
C VAL A 67 -4.71 -10.85 13.22
N ARG A 68 -5.56 -11.88 13.45
CA ARG A 68 -5.55 -13.12 12.65
C ARG A 68 -5.86 -12.86 11.17
N TYR A 69 -6.84 -12.00 10.89
CA TYR A 69 -7.18 -11.65 9.51
C TYR A 69 -6.03 -10.93 8.81
N LEU A 70 -5.43 -9.94 9.48
CA LEU A 70 -4.26 -9.20 8.95
C LEU A 70 -3.06 -10.14 8.75
N ALA A 71 -2.75 -11.03 9.70
CA ALA A 71 -1.68 -12.02 9.55
C ALA A 71 -1.86 -12.88 8.29
N ARG A 72 -3.10 -13.32 8.04
CA ARG A 72 -3.45 -14.08 6.83
C ARG A 72 -3.30 -13.27 5.55
N LEU A 73 -3.63 -11.99 5.54
CA LEU A 73 -3.44 -11.11 4.38
C LEU A 73 -1.94 -10.93 4.09
N GLU A 74 -1.16 -10.57 5.11
CA GLU A 74 0.28 -10.33 4.96
C GLU A 74 1.01 -11.61 4.50
N SER A 75 0.66 -12.78 5.03
CA SER A 75 1.25 -14.06 4.62
C SER A 75 0.90 -14.48 3.18
N GLY A 76 -0.21 -13.99 2.62
CA GLY A 76 -0.59 -14.23 1.21
C GLY A 76 0.31 -13.53 0.18
N THR A 77 1.19 -12.63 0.63
CA THR A 77 2.04 -11.83 -0.25
C THR A 77 2.99 -12.65 -1.13
N MET A 78 3.50 -13.78 -0.65
CA MET A 78 4.39 -14.64 -1.45
C MET A 78 3.68 -15.26 -2.66
N GLU A 79 2.40 -15.58 -2.54
CA GLU A 79 1.60 -16.03 -3.67
C GLU A 79 1.33 -14.87 -4.63
N GLN A 80 1.00 -13.70 -4.11
CA GLN A 80 0.86 -12.48 -4.90
C GLN A 80 2.13 -12.15 -5.67
N LEU A 81 3.30 -12.20 -5.02
CA LEU A 81 4.60 -11.99 -5.68
C LEU A 81 4.80 -12.94 -6.86
N ARG A 82 4.54 -14.24 -6.69
CA ARG A 82 4.62 -15.21 -7.79
C ARG A 82 3.73 -14.83 -8.96
N ASN A 83 2.48 -14.42 -8.68
CA ASN A 83 1.55 -13.97 -9.70
C ASN A 83 2.01 -12.71 -10.44
N LEU A 84 2.70 -11.78 -9.77
CA LEU A 84 3.28 -10.59 -10.40
C LEU A 84 4.47 -10.95 -11.30
N LEU A 85 5.35 -11.83 -10.83
CA LEU A 85 6.59 -12.19 -11.52
C LEU A 85 6.39 -13.07 -12.75
N VAL A 86 5.24 -13.71 -12.96
CA VAL A 86 4.94 -14.41 -14.23
C VAL A 86 4.44 -13.47 -15.33
N THR A 87 4.30 -12.18 -15.07
CA THR A 87 3.91 -11.15 -16.05
C THR A 87 5.14 -10.38 -16.55
N ALA A 88 4.95 -9.36 -17.41
CA ALA A 88 6.05 -8.49 -17.85
C ALA A 88 6.76 -7.73 -16.70
N THR A 89 6.22 -7.73 -15.49
CA THR A 89 6.79 -7.08 -14.31
C THR A 89 8.20 -7.61 -13.96
N HIS A 90 8.47 -8.90 -14.17
CA HIS A 90 9.80 -9.48 -13.93
C HIS A 90 10.91 -8.91 -14.83
N LYS A 91 10.57 -8.28 -15.97
CA LYS A 91 11.54 -7.67 -16.88
C LYS A 91 12.06 -6.32 -16.39
N ASP A 92 11.38 -5.71 -15.42
CA ASP A 92 11.86 -4.48 -14.78
C ASP A 92 12.65 -4.84 -13.52
N ALA A 93 13.98 -4.74 -13.63
CA ALA A 93 14.89 -5.11 -12.53
C ALA A 93 14.67 -4.27 -11.26
N ARG A 94 14.29 -2.98 -11.40
CA ARG A 94 14.02 -2.10 -10.27
C ARG A 94 12.76 -2.52 -9.51
N ILE A 95 11.68 -2.79 -10.25
CA ILE A 95 10.41 -3.28 -9.68
C ILE A 95 10.63 -4.65 -9.04
N THR A 96 11.33 -5.56 -9.71
CA THR A 96 11.61 -6.91 -9.18
C THR A 96 12.41 -6.84 -7.88
N ALA A 97 13.46 -6.02 -7.82
CA ALA A 97 14.26 -5.85 -6.60
C ALA A 97 13.43 -5.30 -5.44
N PHE A 98 12.56 -4.33 -5.69
CA PHE A 98 11.63 -3.84 -4.68
C PHE A 98 10.65 -4.93 -4.21
N LEU A 99 9.97 -5.59 -5.14
CA LEU A 99 8.94 -6.59 -4.82
C LEU A 99 9.47 -7.76 -4.00
N VAL A 100 10.70 -8.20 -4.25
CA VAL A 100 11.35 -9.27 -3.47
C VAL A 100 11.59 -8.81 -2.03
N THR A 101 12.12 -7.59 -1.84
CA THR A 101 12.36 -7.03 -0.51
C THR A 101 11.05 -6.74 0.22
N TRP A 102 10.05 -6.19 -0.47
CA TRP A 102 8.71 -5.97 0.05
C TRP A 102 8.04 -7.27 0.54
N ALA A 103 8.13 -8.35 -0.25
CA ALA A 103 7.57 -9.63 0.16
C ALA A 103 8.32 -10.24 1.36
N PHE A 104 9.64 -10.05 1.44
CA PHE A 104 10.43 -10.43 2.61
C PHE A 104 9.96 -9.68 3.88
N GLU A 105 9.78 -8.35 3.82
CA GLU A 105 9.29 -7.57 4.97
C GLU A 105 7.87 -7.97 5.36
N LYS A 106 6.97 -8.21 4.39
CA LYS A 106 5.60 -8.67 4.66
C LYS A 106 5.55 -10.06 5.30
N PHE A 107 6.48 -10.95 4.96
CA PHE A 107 6.64 -12.23 5.66
C PHE A 107 6.92 -12.01 7.15
N TRP A 108 7.81 -11.08 7.49
CA TRP A 108 8.14 -10.79 8.88
C TRP A 108 7.05 -10.01 9.62
N ILE A 109 6.26 -9.22 8.92
CA ILE A 109 5.03 -8.60 9.48
C ILE A 109 4.02 -9.70 9.84
N ALA A 110 3.78 -10.67 8.96
CA ALA A 110 2.91 -11.81 9.24
C ALA A 110 3.40 -12.62 10.45
N ASP A 111 4.71 -12.90 10.53
CA ASP A 111 5.33 -13.58 11.66
C ASP A 111 5.19 -12.82 13.00
N ALA A 112 5.27 -11.48 12.97
CA ALA A 112 5.02 -10.66 14.16
C ALA A 112 3.57 -10.73 14.63
N LEU A 113 2.60 -10.70 13.70
CA LEU A 113 1.19 -10.85 14.04
C LEU A 113 0.87 -12.27 14.56
N ASP A 114 1.49 -13.31 14.00
CA ASP A 114 1.41 -14.67 14.52
C ASP A 114 1.99 -14.77 15.94
N ALA A 115 3.09 -14.09 16.22
CA ALA A 115 3.67 -14.03 17.57
C ALA A 115 2.76 -13.30 18.58
N VAL A 116 2.01 -12.26 18.16
CA VAL A 116 0.96 -11.64 18.97
C VAL A 116 -0.15 -12.65 19.28
N LEU A 117 -0.58 -13.44 18.29
CA LEU A 117 -1.58 -14.51 18.52
C LEU A 117 -1.06 -15.55 19.50
N GLU A 118 0.18 -16.04 19.33
CA GLU A 118 0.82 -17.00 20.23
C GLU A 118 0.88 -16.48 21.67
N ALA A 119 1.27 -15.21 21.86
CA ALA A 119 1.33 -14.57 23.18
C ALA A 119 -0.05 -14.45 23.87
N ASN A 120 -1.14 -14.47 23.08
CA ASN A 120 -2.52 -14.50 23.57
C ASN A 120 -3.10 -15.92 23.65
N GLY A 121 -2.26 -16.98 23.61
CA GLY A 121 -2.72 -18.38 23.70
C GLY A 121 -3.46 -18.88 22.46
N GLN A 122 -3.33 -18.20 21.33
CA GLN A 122 -3.95 -18.59 20.08
C GLN A 122 -3.00 -19.38 19.19
N SER A 123 -3.52 -20.29 18.38
CA SER A 123 -2.73 -20.93 17.32
C SER A 123 -2.39 -19.93 16.21
N LYS A 124 -1.31 -20.21 15.47
CA LYS A 124 -0.90 -19.40 14.31
C LYS A 124 -2.02 -19.28 13.30
N SER A 125 -2.00 -18.21 12.52
CA SER A 125 -2.99 -17.94 11.47
C SER A 125 -3.03 -19.03 10.37
N HIS A 126 -1.97 -19.84 10.27
CA HIS A 126 -1.82 -20.97 9.35
C HIS A 126 -2.00 -22.33 10.06
N ASP A 127 -3.21 -22.66 10.46
CA ASP A 127 -3.47 -24.02 10.91
C ASP A 127 -3.46 -25.04 9.75
N ALA A 128 -2.94 -26.24 10.05
CA ALA A 128 -2.70 -27.31 9.05
C ALA A 128 -3.97 -27.75 8.30
N ALA A 129 -5.14 -27.61 8.90
CA ALA A 129 -6.43 -27.95 8.27
C ALA A 129 -6.84 -26.96 7.16
N GLU A 130 -6.64 -25.66 7.39
CA GLU A 130 -6.89 -24.62 6.37
C GLU A 130 -5.84 -24.68 5.24
N GLY A 131 -4.60 -25.03 5.57
CA GLY A 131 -3.53 -25.24 4.59
C GLY A 131 -3.78 -26.43 3.65
N SER A 132 -4.55 -27.43 4.05
CA SER A 132 -4.92 -28.57 3.20
C SER A 132 -6.07 -28.22 2.25
N ALA A 133 -7.13 -27.59 2.73
CA ALA A 133 -8.23 -27.11 1.90
C ALA A 133 -7.78 -26.06 0.89
N ARG A 134 -6.86 -25.16 1.31
CA ARG A 134 -6.25 -24.14 0.46
C ARG A 134 -5.35 -24.73 -0.62
N ARG A 135 -4.54 -25.75 -0.30
CA ARG A 135 -3.73 -26.47 -1.30
C ARG A 135 -4.59 -27.11 -2.37
N SER A 136 -5.70 -27.73 -2.01
CA SER A 136 -6.63 -28.36 -2.96
C SER A 136 -7.33 -27.33 -3.85
N HIS A 137 -7.70 -26.15 -3.31
CA HIS A 137 -8.31 -25.07 -4.09
C HIS A 137 -7.27 -24.34 -4.96
N SER A 138 -6.09 -24.06 -4.42
CA SER A 138 -4.96 -23.48 -5.16
C SER A 138 -4.51 -24.41 -6.29
N GLU A 139 -4.35 -25.70 -6.05
CA GLU A 139 -3.99 -26.67 -7.09
C GLU A 139 -5.03 -26.77 -8.21
N SER A 140 -6.32 -26.66 -7.91
CA SER A 140 -7.38 -26.66 -8.93
C SER A 140 -7.44 -25.37 -9.74
N VAL A 141 -7.15 -24.23 -9.12
CA VAL A 141 -7.03 -22.92 -9.76
C VAL A 141 -5.69 -22.78 -10.48
N GLU A 142 -4.59 -23.34 -9.93
CA GLU A 142 -3.28 -23.41 -10.57
C GLU A 142 -3.29 -24.21 -11.87
N ARG A 143 -4.09 -25.26 -12.00
CA ARG A 143 -4.15 -26.05 -13.26
C ARG A 143 -4.76 -25.32 -14.45
N ARG A 144 -5.59 -24.26 -14.24
CA ARG A 144 -6.25 -23.51 -15.34
C ARG A 144 -6.01 -22.00 -15.31
N GLY A 145 -5.55 -21.45 -14.17
CA GLY A 145 -5.35 -20.02 -13.95
C GLY A 145 -4.02 -19.45 -14.48
N PRO A 146 -2.87 -20.09 -14.27
CA PRO A 146 -1.56 -19.53 -14.60
C PRO A 146 -1.36 -19.31 -16.09
N ILE A 147 -1.78 -20.28 -16.93
CA ILE A 147 -1.62 -20.17 -18.38
C ILE A 147 -2.44 -19.02 -18.96
N ARG A 148 -3.68 -18.86 -18.50
CA ARG A 148 -4.53 -17.73 -18.95
C ARG A 148 -4.03 -16.38 -18.42
N ARG A 149 -3.53 -16.33 -17.18
CA ARG A 149 -2.94 -15.12 -16.57
C ARG A 149 -1.59 -14.78 -17.22
N ALA A 150 -0.74 -15.76 -17.46
CA ALA A 150 0.52 -15.57 -18.17
C ALA A 150 0.30 -15.09 -19.61
N ILE A 151 -0.65 -15.67 -20.34
CA ILE A 151 -1.01 -15.23 -21.69
C ILE A 151 -1.61 -13.82 -21.64
N ALA A 152 -2.51 -13.52 -20.72
CA ALA A 152 -3.07 -12.18 -20.55
C ALA A 152 -1.99 -11.16 -20.17
N GLY A 153 -1.07 -11.52 -19.27
CA GLY A 153 0.07 -10.68 -18.87
C GLY A 153 1.09 -10.46 -20.01
N LEU A 154 1.31 -11.46 -20.88
CA LEU A 154 2.15 -11.33 -22.07
C LEU A 154 1.52 -10.41 -23.12
N ILE A 155 0.20 -10.47 -23.30
CA ILE A 155 -0.56 -9.61 -24.22
C ILE A 155 -0.59 -8.16 -23.73
N GLN A 156 -0.63 -7.93 -22.42
CA GLN A 156 -0.68 -6.60 -21.81
C GLN A 156 0.67 -5.87 -21.86
N GLY A 157 1.80 -6.61 -21.91
CA GLY A 157 3.14 -6.03 -22.03
C GLY A 157 3.57 -5.17 -20.83
N VAL A 158 4.48 -4.22 -21.06
CA VAL A 158 5.05 -3.32 -20.03
C VAL A 158 3.98 -2.48 -19.27
N PRO A 159 2.89 -2.00 -19.92
CA PRO A 159 1.83 -1.25 -19.23
C PRO A 159 1.21 -1.94 -18.00
N ILE A 160 1.28 -3.29 -17.90
CA ILE A 160 0.77 -4.03 -16.74
C ILE A 160 1.51 -3.68 -15.44
N ILE A 161 2.75 -3.19 -15.52
CA ILE A 161 3.50 -2.76 -14.35
C ILE A 161 2.78 -1.60 -13.65
N GLY A 162 2.26 -0.63 -14.43
CA GLY A 162 1.45 0.47 -13.88
C GLY A 162 0.23 -0.04 -13.09
N VAL A 163 -0.45 -1.07 -13.61
CA VAL A 163 -1.56 -1.73 -12.89
C VAL A 163 -1.08 -2.31 -11.56
N HIS A 164 0.01 -3.09 -11.59
CA HIS A 164 0.50 -3.80 -10.40
C HIS A 164 0.96 -2.84 -9.29
N VAL A 165 1.71 -1.80 -9.64
CA VAL A 165 2.18 -0.83 -8.63
C VAL A 165 1.03 0.02 -8.09
N THR A 166 0.02 0.36 -8.91
CA THR A 166 -1.14 1.12 -8.45
C THR A 166 -2.07 0.27 -7.59
N THR A 167 -2.31 -0.98 -7.95
CA THR A 167 -3.11 -1.89 -7.08
C THR A 167 -2.39 -2.19 -5.78
N GLY A 168 -1.06 -2.35 -5.79
CA GLY A 168 -0.24 -2.45 -4.57
C GLY A 168 -0.35 -1.22 -3.69
N LEU A 169 -0.34 -0.01 -4.27
CA LEU A 169 -0.50 1.25 -3.54
C LEU A 169 -1.86 1.33 -2.83
N VAL A 170 -2.95 1.01 -3.55
CA VAL A 170 -4.30 1.03 -2.97
C VAL A 170 -4.43 -0.01 -1.86
N ASP A 171 -3.86 -1.21 -2.03
CA ASP A 171 -3.85 -2.25 -1.01
C ASP A 171 -3.10 -1.82 0.26
N GLU A 172 -1.96 -1.15 0.12
CA GLU A 172 -1.24 -0.60 1.26
C GLU A 172 -2.06 0.48 2.00
N TRP A 173 -2.84 1.30 1.30
CA TRP A 173 -3.75 2.26 1.94
C TRP A 173 -4.91 1.58 2.67
N VAL A 174 -5.50 0.54 2.07
CA VAL A 174 -6.59 -0.24 2.68
C VAL A 174 -6.11 -0.98 3.92
N THR A 175 -4.99 -1.69 3.84
CA THR A 175 -4.43 -2.41 4.98
C THR A 175 -3.94 -1.44 6.08
N ARG A 176 -3.42 -0.27 5.72
CA ARG A 176 -3.09 0.78 6.68
C ARG A 176 -4.33 1.25 7.47
N ALA A 177 -5.45 1.49 6.78
CA ALA A 177 -6.70 1.84 7.46
C ALA A 177 -7.14 0.77 8.46
N ALA A 178 -6.92 -0.51 8.14
CA ALA A 178 -7.22 -1.61 9.06
C ALA A 178 -6.32 -1.62 10.30
N TYR A 179 -5.01 -1.37 10.15
CA TYR A 179 -4.10 -1.22 11.30
C TYR A 179 -4.48 -0.03 12.17
N ASP A 180 -4.79 1.13 11.58
CA ASP A 180 -5.21 2.32 12.31
C ASP A 180 -6.52 2.07 13.08
N ARG A 181 -7.47 1.29 12.53
CA ARG A 181 -8.73 0.93 13.21
C ARG A 181 -8.50 -0.07 14.33
N LEU A 182 -7.63 -1.05 14.12
CA LEU A 182 -7.26 -2.02 15.16
C LEU A 182 -6.59 -1.32 16.35
N ASP A 183 -5.69 -0.37 16.08
CA ASP A 183 -5.03 0.43 17.12
C ASP A 183 -6.05 1.26 17.91
N ALA A 184 -6.92 1.99 17.20
CA ALA A 184 -7.96 2.82 17.83
C ALA A 184 -8.99 2.02 18.66
N ALA A 185 -9.25 0.76 18.29
CA ALA A 185 -10.19 -0.11 19.00
C ALA A 185 -9.55 -0.86 20.19
N SER A 186 -8.21 -0.85 20.29
CA SER A 186 -7.47 -1.56 21.33
C SER A 186 -7.04 -0.61 22.46
N THR A 187 -7.11 -1.10 23.70
CA THR A 187 -6.53 -0.43 24.87
C THR A 187 -5.15 -0.98 25.23
N SER A 188 -4.60 -1.95 24.44
CA SER A 188 -3.31 -2.60 24.72
C SER A 188 -2.13 -1.77 24.22
N PRO A 189 -1.28 -1.23 25.11
CA PRO A 189 -0.05 -0.52 24.71
C PRO A 189 0.93 -1.41 23.94
N ALA A 190 0.95 -2.72 24.24
CA ALA A 190 1.77 -3.69 23.54
C ALA A 190 1.33 -3.84 22.06
N LEU A 191 0.02 -3.92 21.81
CA LEU A 191 -0.50 -3.99 20.44
C LEU A 191 -0.24 -2.68 19.69
N SER A 192 -0.50 -1.51 20.31
CA SER A 192 -0.21 -0.20 19.70
C SER A 192 1.27 -0.06 19.30
N SER A 193 2.21 -0.51 20.18
CA SER A 193 3.64 -0.51 19.85
C SER A 193 3.96 -1.41 18.66
N THR A 194 3.35 -2.60 18.59
CA THR A 194 3.54 -3.54 17.48
C THR A 194 2.99 -2.94 16.18
N ILE A 195 1.79 -2.36 16.21
CA ILE A 195 1.17 -1.70 15.05
C ILE A 195 2.01 -0.53 14.56
N ALA A 196 2.54 0.30 15.47
CA ALA A 196 3.40 1.42 15.11
C ALA A 196 4.67 0.94 14.36
N THR A 197 5.28 -0.15 14.80
CA THR A 197 6.43 -0.78 14.12
C THR A 197 6.06 -1.26 12.71
N ILE A 198 4.96 -1.97 12.57
CA ILE A 198 4.45 -2.46 11.27
C ILE A 198 4.17 -1.28 10.33
N ILE A 199 3.52 -0.24 10.82
CA ILE A 199 3.19 0.96 10.05
C ILE A 199 4.45 1.66 9.55
N ALA A 200 5.52 1.75 10.36
CA ALA A 200 6.78 2.34 9.94
C ALA A 200 7.42 1.57 8.77
N VAL A 201 7.35 0.23 8.78
CA VAL A 201 7.79 -0.60 7.64
C VAL A 201 6.93 -0.32 6.40
N LYS A 202 5.61 -0.35 6.53
CA LYS A 202 4.65 -0.18 5.42
C LYS A 202 4.68 1.22 4.80
N GLN A 203 5.09 2.27 5.55
CA GLN A 203 5.30 3.61 4.98
C GLN A 203 6.32 3.62 3.85
N ARG A 204 7.37 2.80 3.93
CA ARG A 204 8.37 2.66 2.86
C ARG A 204 7.80 1.96 1.64
N HIS A 205 6.91 0.98 1.84
CA HIS A 205 6.17 0.32 0.76
C HIS A 205 5.30 1.33 0.00
N VAL A 206 4.50 2.11 0.75
CA VAL A 206 3.66 3.18 0.17
C VAL A 206 4.49 4.17 -0.63
N ALA A 207 5.65 4.62 -0.09
CA ALA A 207 6.51 5.58 -0.76
C ALA A 207 7.00 5.09 -2.14
N PHE A 208 7.40 3.82 -2.23
CA PHE A 208 7.78 3.24 -3.52
C PHE A 208 6.61 3.09 -4.48
N PHE A 209 5.50 2.51 -3.99
CA PHE A 209 4.33 2.28 -4.84
C PHE A 209 3.74 3.60 -5.36
N ASP A 210 3.70 4.67 -4.54
CA ASP A 210 3.25 6.00 -4.97
C ASP A 210 4.16 6.61 -6.04
N ASP A 211 5.50 6.56 -5.82
CA ASP A 211 6.48 7.06 -6.78
C ASP A 211 6.34 6.35 -8.15
N GLU A 212 6.32 5.02 -8.15
CA GLU A 212 6.24 4.24 -9.38
C GLU A 212 4.85 4.32 -10.04
N ALA A 213 3.75 4.32 -9.27
CA ALA A 213 2.40 4.45 -9.82
C ALA A 213 2.24 5.78 -10.55
N ARG A 214 2.59 6.91 -9.89
CA ARG A 214 2.49 8.24 -10.51
C ARG A 214 3.30 8.33 -11.78
N ARG A 215 4.55 7.87 -11.76
CA ARG A 215 5.42 7.90 -12.92
C ARG A 215 4.87 7.06 -14.07
N ARG A 216 4.46 5.81 -13.82
CA ARG A 216 3.97 4.89 -14.85
C ARG A 216 2.64 5.35 -15.46
N LEU A 217 1.77 5.94 -14.65
CA LEU A 217 0.49 6.46 -15.13
C LEU A 217 0.65 7.77 -15.88
N ALA A 218 1.62 8.64 -15.51
CA ALA A 218 1.89 9.88 -16.23
C ALA A 218 2.47 9.61 -17.65
N ASP A 219 3.29 8.57 -17.78
CA ASP A 219 4.06 8.30 -19.00
C ASP A 219 3.31 7.43 -20.02
N ASP A 220 2.24 6.70 -19.63
CA ASP A 220 1.61 5.68 -20.48
C ASP A 220 0.09 5.65 -20.40
N PRO A 221 -0.64 6.19 -21.41
CA PRO A 221 -2.12 6.17 -21.46
C PRO A 221 -2.70 4.75 -21.46
N ARG A 222 -1.95 3.74 -21.96
CA ARG A 222 -2.39 2.35 -21.93
C ARG A 222 -2.33 1.78 -20.51
N ALA A 223 -1.30 2.14 -19.74
CA ALA A 223 -1.23 1.80 -18.32
C ALA A 223 -2.41 2.41 -17.56
N VAL A 224 -2.76 3.67 -17.83
CA VAL A 224 -3.96 4.33 -17.26
C VAL A 224 -5.23 3.53 -17.56
N SER A 225 -5.49 3.20 -18.82
CA SER A 225 -6.70 2.47 -19.23
C SER A 225 -6.81 1.09 -18.56
N LEU A 226 -5.71 0.34 -18.52
CA LEU A 226 -5.65 -0.96 -17.85
C LEU A 226 -5.84 -0.85 -16.34
N THR A 227 -5.23 0.18 -15.72
CA THR A 227 -5.34 0.42 -14.28
C THR A 227 -6.77 0.77 -13.89
N ARG A 228 -7.45 1.67 -14.61
CA ARG A 228 -8.87 1.99 -14.39
C ARG A 228 -9.73 0.74 -14.39
N THR A 229 -9.59 -0.09 -15.42
CA THR A 229 -10.33 -1.37 -15.55
C THR A 229 -10.01 -2.33 -14.39
N SER A 230 -8.75 -2.40 -13.96
CA SER A 230 -8.34 -3.25 -12.85
C SER A 230 -8.94 -2.79 -11.52
N LEU A 231 -8.84 -1.50 -11.20
CA LEU A 231 -9.39 -0.92 -9.97
C LEU A 231 -10.91 -1.10 -9.87
N GLU A 232 -11.62 -0.94 -10.99
CA GLU A 232 -13.07 -1.19 -11.05
C GLU A 232 -13.47 -2.64 -10.78
N ARG A 233 -12.59 -3.62 -11.01
CA ARG A 233 -12.87 -5.06 -10.85
C ARG A 233 -12.33 -5.64 -9.56
N GLN A 234 -11.26 -5.05 -9.01
CA GLN A 234 -10.54 -5.58 -7.86
C GLN A 234 -11.41 -5.57 -6.60
N ALA A 235 -11.35 -6.66 -5.81
CA ALA A 235 -11.83 -6.69 -4.43
C ALA A 235 -10.71 -6.29 -3.47
N TRP A 236 -11.04 -5.65 -2.38
CA TRP A 236 -10.12 -5.11 -1.40
C TRP A 236 -10.35 -5.67 0.01
N PRO A 237 -9.29 -5.86 0.83
CA PRO A 237 -7.88 -5.87 0.43
C PRO A 237 -7.55 -7.00 -0.55
N LEU A 238 -6.35 -6.97 -1.13
CA LEU A 238 -5.89 -8.06 -2.01
C LEU A 238 -5.86 -9.39 -1.25
N GLY A 239 -6.35 -10.46 -1.87
CA GLY A 239 -6.49 -11.76 -1.22
C GLY A 239 -7.76 -11.92 -0.36
N ALA A 240 -8.61 -10.91 -0.23
CA ALA A 240 -9.85 -11.00 0.54
C ALA A 240 -10.84 -12.05 0.00
N VAL A 241 -10.87 -12.25 -1.34
CA VAL A 241 -11.75 -13.24 -1.99
C VAL A 241 -11.42 -14.69 -1.60
N ASP A 242 -10.19 -14.94 -1.16
CA ASP A 242 -9.71 -16.27 -0.76
C ASP A 242 -9.98 -16.54 0.73
N ARG A 243 -10.73 -15.69 1.42
CA ARG A 243 -11.05 -15.78 2.85
C ARG A 243 -12.47 -16.28 3.09
N ALA A 244 -12.69 -16.86 4.27
CA ALA A 244 -14.03 -17.25 4.70
C ALA A 244 -14.95 -16.00 4.72
N GLY A 245 -16.20 -16.17 4.26
CA GLY A 245 -17.14 -15.07 4.15
C GLY A 245 -17.36 -14.29 5.45
N ASP A 246 -17.44 -14.99 6.58
CA ASP A 246 -17.63 -14.38 7.90
C ASP A 246 -16.45 -13.52 8.35
N ASP A 247 -15.20 -13.93 8.06
CA ASP A 247 -14.01 -13.15 8.40
C ASP A 247 -13.87 -11.92 7.51
N ARG A 248 -14.25 -12.05 6.25
CA ARG A 248 -14.28 -10.94 5.32
C ARG A 248 -15.33 -9.91 5.73
N SER A 249 -16.56 -10.34 6.01
CA SER A 249 -17.64 -9.46 6.45
C SER A 249 -17.31 -8.77 7.78
N PHE A 250 -16.70 -9.48 8.72
CA PHE A 250 -16.20 -8.90 9.96
C PHE A 250 -15.16 -7.80 9.68
N PHE A 251 -14.18 -8.07 8.81
CA PHE A 251 -13.16 -7.08 8.46
C PHE A 251 -13.78 -5.85 7.81
N GLU A 252 -14.62 -6.01 6.81
CA GLU A 252 -15.30 -4.91 6.11
C GLU A 252 -16.09 -4.05 7.10
N THR A 253 -16.85 -4.67 8.00
CA THR A 253 -17.65 -3.98 9.00
C THR A 253 -16.78 -3.27 10.05
N SER A 254 -15.74 -3.93 10.56
CA SER A 254 -14.87 -3.35 11.61
C SER A 254 -14.01 -2.21 11.11
N VAL A 255 -13.60 -2.24 9.83
CA VAL A 255 -12.73 -1.21 9.25
C VAL A 255 -13.52 -0.06 8.64
N PHE A 256 -14.60 -0.34 7.91
CA PHE A 256 -15.30 0.64 7.06
C PHE A 256 -16.79 0.81 7.39
N GLY A 257 -17.35 0.07 8.37
CA GLY A 257 -18.79 0.02 8.60
C GLY A 257 -19.38 1.26 9.29
N ASP A 258 -18.63 1.95 10.16
CA ASP A 258 -19.07 3.13 10.88
C ASP A 258 -18.77 4.46 10.15
N GLY A 259 -19.11 5.60 10.77
CA GLY A 259 -18.89 6.92 10.18
C GLY A 259 -17.42 7.24 9.92
N ASP A 260 -16.51 6.88 10.85
CA ASP A 260 -15.08 7.09 10.72
C ASP A 260 -14.50 6.17 9.64
N GLY A 261 -14.92 4.91 9.61
CA GLY A 261 -14.53 3.94 8.57
C GLY A 261 -14.94 4.42 7.17
N ARG A 262 -16.17 4.91 7.01
CA ARG A 262 -16.64 5.49 5.74
C ARG A 262 -15.84 6.73 5.33
N ALA A 263 -15.47 7.59 6.27
CA ALA A 263 -14.60 8.74 6.00
C ALA A 263 -13.21 8.30 5.52
N ARG A 264 -12.64 7.24 6.11
CA ARG A 264 -11.36 6.64 5.67
C ARG A 264 -11.47 6.04 4.26
N ALA A 265 -12.55 5.33 3.97
CA ALA A 265 -12.81 4.80 2.63
C ALA A 265 -12.92 5.93 1.58
N ALA A 266 -13.63 7.03 1.90
CA ALA A 266 -13.71 8.22 1.06
C ALA A 266 -12.33 8.87 0.86
N GLY A 267 -11.51 8.95 1.91
CA GLY A 267 -10.13 9.44 1.83
C GLY A 267 -9.24 8.58 0.92
N ILE A 268 -9.43 7.26 0.91
CA ILE A 268 -8.73 6.37 -0.04
C ILE A 268 -9.20 6.64 -1.45
N GLY A 269 -10.51 6.71 -1.69
CA GLY A 269 -11.08 7.06 -3.00
C GLY A 269 -10.57 8.40 -3.53
N HIS A 270 -10.50 9.42 -2.68
CA HIS A 270 -9.96 10.73 -3.05
C HIS A 270 -8.48 10.64 -3.51
N ARG A 271 -7.63 9.95 -2.75
CA ARG A 271 -6.23 9.71 -3.14
C ARG A 271 -6.09 8.95 -4.46
N VAL A 272 -6.99 8.00 -4.73
CA VAL A 272 -7.02 7.30 -6.02
C VAL A 272 -7.37 8.27 -7.15
N ALA A 273 -8.35 9.17 -6.97
CA ALA A 273 -8.74 10.16 -7.95
C ALA A 273 -7.61 11.16 -8.30
N GLU A 274 -6.66 11.38 -7.37
CA GLU A 274 -5.49 12.26 -7.57
C GLU A 274 -4.32 11.61 -8.33
N LEU A 275 -4.40 10.30 -8.62
CA LEU A 275 -3.37 9.64 -9.42
C LEU A 275 -3.49 10.04 -10.90
N PRO A 276 -2.37 10.16 -11.64
CA PRO A 276 -2.40 10.54 -13.04
C PRO A 276 -3.35 9.67 -13.87
N GLY A 277 -4.24 10.31 -14.62
CA GLY A 277 -5.24 9.65 -15.46
C GLY A 277 -6.40 8.98 -14.71
N MET A 278 -6.46 9.08 -13.38
CA MET A 278 -7.64 8.70 -12.60
C MET A 278 -8.58 9.91 -12.45
N ASP A 279 -9.81 9.67 -11.98
CA ASP A 279 -10.83 10.69 -11.74
C ASP A 279 -11.73 10.33 -10.55
N SER A 280 -12.63 11.22 -10.18
CA SER A 280 -13.57 11.02 -9.08
C SER A 280 -14.44 9.78 -9.26
N ARG A 281 -14.81 9.41 -10.50
CA ARG A 281 -15.61 8.21 -10.79
C ARG A 281 -14.89 6.94 -10.31
N ILE A 282 -13.59 6.83 -10.57
CA ILE A 282 -12.77 5.69 -10.10
C ILE A 282 -12.63 5.74 -8.59
N GLY A 283 -12.36 6.91 -8.01
CA GLY A 283 -12.30 7.10 -6.56
C GLY A 283 -13.59 6.68 -5.86
N ASP A 284 -14.75 7.11 -6.37
CA ASP A 284 -16.07 6.76 -5.84
C ASP A 284 -16.35 5.25 -5.97
N ALA A 285 -15.89 4.61 -7.05
CA ALA A 285 -16.02 3.18 -7.23
C ALA A 285 -15.24 2.40 -6.15
N ILE A 286 -14.03 2.84 -5.81
CA ILE A 286 -13.23 2.27 -4.71
C ILE A 286 -13.94 2.49 -3.36
N THR A 287 -14.39 3.72 -3.07
CA THR A 287 -15.12 4.04 -1.84
C THR A 287 -16.31 3.13 -1.65
N ARG A 288 -17.15 2.97 -2.66
CA ARG A 288 -18.33 2.07 -2.59
C ARG A 288 -17.94 0.63 -2.31
N LYS A 289 -16.86 0.13 -2.92
CA LYS A 289 -16.39 -1.26 -2.70
C LYS A 289 -15.86 -1.50 -1.30
N LEU A 290 -15.26 -0.49 -0.66
CA LEU A 290 -14.78 -0.59 0.70
C LEU A 290 -15.92 -0.53 1.73
N CYS A 291 -17.04 0.09 1.37
CA CYS A 291 -18.21 0.27 2.25
C CYS A 291 -19.36 -0.71 1.94
N ALA A 292 -19.17 -1.67 1.01
CA ALA A 292 -20.20 -2.65 0.62
C ALA A 292 -20.24 -3.81 1.60
#